data_bd20e7cf07c87d5701f3e104e9cadac4
#
_entry.id   bd20e7cf07c87d5701f3e104e9cadac4
#
_cell.length_a   1.000
_cell.length_b   1.000
_cell.length_c   1.000
_cell.angle_alpha   90.00
_cell.angle_beta   90.00
_cell.angle_gamma   90.00
#
_symmetry.space_group_name_H-M   'P 1'
#
loop_
_entity.id
_entity.type
_entity.pdbx_description
1 polymer ?
#
loop_
_entity_poly.entity_id
_entity_poly.type
_entity_poly.pdbx_seq_one_letter_code
_entity_poly.pdbx_strand_id
1 'polypeptide(L)'
;AARALATLRWAAARPRLEAALDSKRLREAELTERIAFFEAYGGLAGAEGVALLDRILNGKSWLGRRETGEMRACAALGLGRIRHPNAEKALAAAAADPDPVVRSAVGRALRTVRQ
;
A
#
# COMPACT_ATOMS: atom_id res chain seq x y z
N ALA A 1 -11.06 6.61 26.24
CA ALA A 1 -11.27 7.50 25.14
C ALA A 1 -11.31 6.76 23.81
N ALA A 2 -12.08 7.27 22.85
CA ALA A 2 -12.30 6.62 21.56
C ALA A 2 -10.99 6.39 20.79
N ARG A 3 -10.04 7.32 20.93
CA ARG A 3 -8.74 7.22 20.25
C ARG A 3 -7.90 6.04 20.78
N ALA A 4 -7.92 5.80 22.08
CA ALA A 4 -7.22 4.67 22.68
C ALA A 4 -7.81 3.33 22.24
N LEU A 5 -9.15 3.23 22.17
CA LEU A 5 -9.84 2.04 21.68
C LEU A 5 -9.51 1.77 20.22
N ALA A 6 -9.49 2.81 19.38
CA ALA A 6 -9.14 2.67 17.97
C ALA A 6 -7.71 2.18 17.81
N THR A 7 -6.78 2.69 18.61
CA THR A 7 -5.38 2.25 18.58
C THR A 7 -5.25 0.78 19.00
N LEU A 8 -5.97 0.36 20.04
CA LEU A 8 -5.95 -1.03 20.50
C LEU A 8 -6.54 -1.97 19.45
N ARG A 9 -7.64 -1.57 18.82
CA ARG A 9 -8.26 -2.36 17.75
C ARG A 9 -7.33 -2.48 16.56
N TRP A 10 -6.65 -1.41 16.20
CA TRP A 10 -5.65 -1.42 15.13
C TRP A 10 -4.51 -2.37 15.48
N ALA A 11 -3.94 -2.27 16.68
CA ALA A 11 -2.84 -3.14 17.10
C ALA A 11 -3.23 -4.61 17.05
N ALA A 12 -4.49 -4.95 17.42
CA ALA A 12 -4.98 -6.31 17.36
C ALA A 12 -5.23 -6.80 15.94
N ALA A 13 -5.70 -5.92 15.05
CA ALA A 13 -6.04 -6.28 13.67
C ALA A 13 -4.84 -6.28 12.73
N ARG A 14 -3.80 -5.51 13.04
CA ARG A 14 -2.65 -5.30 12.16
C ARG A 14 -2.00 -6.59 11.65
N PRO A 15 -1.67 -7.59 12.50
CA PRO A 15 -1.04 -8.81 12.00
C PRO A 15 -1.92 -9.55 10.99
N ARG A 16 -3.23 -9.57 11.21
CA ARG A 16 -4.18 -10.22 10.29
C ARG A 16 -4.26 -9.49 8.96
N LEU A 17 -4.29 -8.15 9.00
CA LEU A 17 -4.36 -7.35 7.79
C LEU A 17 -3.08 -7.46 6.98
N GLU A 18 -1.93 -7.43 7.64
CA GLU A 18 -0.64 -7.57 6.96
C GLU A 18 -0.46 -8.97 6.38
N ALA A 19 -0.89 -10.00 7.08
CA ALA A 19 -0.89 -11.36 6.55
C ALA A 19 -1.83 -11.48 5.34
N ALA A 20 -2.99 -10.82 5.38
CA ALA A 20 -3.94 -10.82 4.28
C ALA A 20 -3.38 -10.15 3.02
N LEU A 21 -2.56 -9.10 3.16
CA LEU A 21 -1.92 -8.44 2.02
C LEU A 21 -1.00 -9.38 1.26
N ASP A 22 -0.43 -10.37 1.93
CA ASP A 22 0.48 -11.34 1.33
C ASP A 22 -0.22 -12.67 1.00
N SER A 23 -1.53 -12.76 1.19
CA SER A 23 -2.26 -14.02 1.01
C SER A 23 -2.53 -14.30 -0.47
N LYS A 24 -2.58 -15.60 -0.80
CA LYS A 24 -2.96 -16.07 -2.12
C LYS A 24 -4.37 -15.59 -2.48
N ARG A 25 -5.28 -15.61 -1.51
CA ARG A 25 -6.67 -15.18 -1.73
C ARG A 25 -6.75 -13.74 -2.22
N LEU A 26 -5.97 -12.85 -1.62
CA LEU A 26 -5.95 -11.45 -2.06
C LEU A 26 -5.35 -11.33 -3.47
N ARG A 27 -4.30 -12.09 -3.75
CA ARG A 27 -3.67 -12.08 -5.08
C ARG A 27 -4.61 -12.56 -6.17
N GLU A 28 -5.54 -13.45 -5.85
CA GLU A 28 -6.53 -13.98 -6.77
C GLU A 28 -7.83 -13.17 -6.81
N ALA A 29 -8.00 -12.21 -5.90
CA ALA A 29 -9.18 -11.36 -5.87
C ALA A 29 -9.20 -10.43 -7.09
N GLU A 30 -10.40 -9.95 -7.42
CA GLU A 30 -10.54 -8.97 -8.49
C GLU A 30 -9.78 -7.69 -8.15
N LEU A 31 -9.32 -7.00 -9.20
CA LEU A 31 -8.49 -5.79 -9.02
C LEU A 31 -9.18 -4.74 -8.15
N THR A 32 -10.49 -4.52 -8.35
CA THR A 32 -11.24 -3.56 -7.56
C THR A 32 -11.23 -3.89 -6.06
N GLU A 33 -11.38 -5.19 -5.74
CA GLU A 33 -11.34 -5.65 -4.35
C GLU A 33 -9.95 -5.48 -3.74
N ARG A 34 -8.90 -5.78 -4.52
CA ARG A 34 -7.53 -5.59 -4.08
C ARG A 34 -7.22 -4.13 -3.80
N ILE A 35 -7.62 -3.25 -4.69
CA ILE A 35 -7.43 -1.80 -4.51
C ILE A 35 -8.13 -1.34 -3.23
N ALA A 36 -9.38 -1.74 -3.05
CA ALA A 36 -10.15 -1.35 -1.86
C ALA A 36 -9.46 -1.82 -0.57
N PHE A 37 -8.93 -3.04 -0.58
CA PHE A 37 -8.24 -3.59 0.59
C PHE A 37 -6.96 -2.80 0.91
N PHE A 38 -6.15 -2.51 -0.10
CA PHE A 38 -4.91 -1.75 0.09
C PHE A 38 -5.18 -0.32 0.55
N GLU A 39 -6.21 0.33 -0.01
CA GLU A 39 -6.58 1.67 0.40
C GLU A 39 -7.11 1.69 1.84
N ALA A 40 -7.90 0.69 2.22
CA ALA A 40 -8.39 0.56 3.60
C ALA A 40 -7.21 0.32 4.56
N TYR A 41 -6.27 -0.54 4.19
CA TYR A 41 -5.07 -0.77 4.99
C TYR A 41 -4.28 0.52 5.18
N GLY A 42 -4.03 1.26 4.10
CA GLY A 42 -3.31 2.54 4.17
C GLY A 42 -3.99 3.53 5.09
N GLY A 43 -5.31 3.67 4.96
CA GLY A 43 -6.08 4.58 5.80
C GLY A 43 -6.08 4.21 7.28
N LEU A 44 -6.06 2.92 7.60
CA LEU A 44 -6.02 2.44 8.98
C LEU A 44 -4.60 2.48 9.57
N ALA A 45 -3.61 2.06 8.80
CA ALA A 45 -2.24 1.94 9.28
C ALA A 45 -1.54 3.29 9.44
N GLY A 46 -1.88 4.25 8.59
CA GLY A 46 -1.16 5.52 8.61
C GLY A 46 0.34 5.31 8.38
N ALA A 47 1.15 6.08 9.06
CA ALA A 47 2.61 6.04 8.90
C ALA A 47 3.21 4.66 9.13
N GLU A 48 2.59 3.83 9.97
CA GLU A 48 3.09 2.47 10.25
C GLU A 48 2.96 1.54 9.04
N GLY A 49 2.06 1.83 8.11
CA GLY A 49 1.87 1.03 6.91
C GLY A 49 2.85 1.33 5.79
N VAL A 50 3.62 2.41 5.89
CA VAL A 50 4.53 2.83 4.81
C VAL A 50 5.57 1.76 4.49
N ALA A 51 6.19 1.17 5.51
CA ALA A 51 7.26 0.21 5.31
C ALA A 51 6.81 -1.00 4.49
N LEU A 52 5.64 -1.56 4.81
CA LEU A 52 5.13 -2.72 4.09
C LEU A 52 4.73 -2.36 2.66
N LEU A 53 3.99 -1.27 2.49
CA LEU A 53 3.54 -0.85 1.16
C LEU A 53 4.71 -0.43 0.26
N ASP A 54 5.69 0.25 0.83
CA ASP A 54 6.92 0.61 0.10
C ASP A 54 7.67 -0.64 -0.35
N ARG A 55 7.74 -1.65 0.50
CA ARG A 55 8.40 -2.92 0.15
C ARG A 55 7.69 -3.60 -1.02
N ILE A 56 6.36 -3.58 -1.05
CA ILE A 56 5.60 -4.15 -2.16
C ILE A 56 5.82 -3.35 -3.44
N LEU A 57 5.79 -2.02 -3.35
CA LEU A 57 5.93 -1.14 -4.50
C LEU A 57 7.35 -1.10 -5.06
N ASN A 58 8.34 -0.88 -4.21
CA ASN A 58 9.72 -0.61 -4.62
C ASN A 58 10.70 -1.74 -4.27
N GLY A 59 10.31 -2.66 -3.38
CA GLY A 59 11.21 -3.70 -2.92
C GLY A 59 11.39 -4.81 -3.94
N LYS A 60 12.53 -5.52 -3.79
CA LYS A 60 12.77 -6.78 -4.49
C LYS A 60 12.79 -7.88 -3.45
N SER A 61 12.21 -9.04 -3.80
CA SER A 61 12.39 -10.21 -2.94
C SER A 61 13.88 -10.57 -2.91
N TRP A 62 14.27 -11.38 -1.93
CA TRP A 62 15.65 -11.86 -1.85
C TRP A 62 16.07 -12.68 -3.08
N LEU A 63 15.09 -13.16 -3.88
CA LEU A 63 15.34 -13.83 -5.15
C LEU A 63 15.42 -12.84 -6.34
N GLY A 64 15.36 -11.54 -6.08
CA GLY A 64 15.36 -10.52 -7.12
C GLY A 64 14.05 -10.34 -7.85
N ARG A 65 13.00 -11.04 -7.44
CA ARG A 65 11.67 -10.92 -8.03
C ARG A 65 10.87 -9.83 -7.36
N ARG A 66 10.24 -9.01 -8.17
CA ARG A 66 9.28 -8.01 -7.69
C ARG A 66 7.87 -8.61 -7.71
N GLU A 67 6.98 -8.00 -6.95
CA GLU A 67 5.56 -8.28 -7.07
C GLU A 67 5.06 -7.93 -8.48
N THR A 68 3.89 -8.46 -8.84
CA THR A 68 3.27 -8.13 -10.12
C THR A 68 2.97 -6.65 -10.22
N GLY A 69 2.87 -6.12 -11.44
CA GLY A 69 2.52 -4.72 -11.66
C GLY A 69 1.20 -4.33 -11.00
N GLU A 70 0.21 -5.23 -11.04
CA GLU A 70 -1.09 -4.97 -10.40
C GLU A 70 -0.98 -4.85 -8.88
N MET A 71 -0.21 -5.75 -8.24
CA MET A 71 -0.01 -5.69 -6.78
C MET A 71 0.77 -4.43 -6.39
N ARG A 72 1.77 -4.08 -7.18
CA ARG A 72 2.56 -2.87 -6.96
C ARG A 72 1.69 -1.62 -7.12
N ALA A 73 0.81 -1.60 -8.12
CA ALA A 73 -0.13 -0.51 -8.32
C ALA A 73 -1.10 -0.39 -7.12
N CYS A 74 -1.59 -1.51 -6.61
CA CYS A 74 -2.44 -1.51 -5.41
C CYS A 74 -1.69 -0.92 -4.21
N ALA A 75 -0.43 -1.29 -4.00
CA ALA A 75 0.38 -0.73 -2.93
C ALA A 75 0.55 0.78 -3.07
N ALA A 76 0.75 1.27 -4.30
CA ALA A 76 0.84 2.71 -4.57
C ALA A 76 -0.45 3.43 -4.17
N LEU A 77 -1.61 2.88 -4.51
CA LEU A 77 -2.89 3.47 -4.14
C LEU A 77 -3.12 3.46 -2.63
N GLY A 78 -2.64 2.39 -1.95
CA GLY A 78 -2.66 2.34 -0.49
C GLY A 78 -1.79 3.43 0.13
N LEU A 79 -0.59 3.64 -0.38
CA LEU A 79 0.30 4.72 0.05
C LEU A 79 -0.35 6.09 -0.14
N GLY A 80 -1.15 6.26 -1.18
CA GLY A 80 -1.90 7.49 -1.44
C GLY A 80 -2.90 7.85 -0.35
N ARG A 81 -3.25 6.90 0.50
CA ARG A 81 -4.15 7.13 1.64
C ARG A 81 -3.41 7.47 2.93
N ILE A 82 -2.09 7.48 2.90
CA ILE A 82 -1.26 7.79 4.07
C ILE A 82 -0.75 9.22 3.97
N ARG A 83 -1.12 10.05 4.96
CA ARG A 83 -0.67 11.44 5.01
C ARG A 83 0.61 11.53 5.82
N HIS A 84 1.72 11.13 5.20
CA HIS A 84 3.03 11.15 5.81
C HIS A 84 4.10 11.36 4.74
N PRO A 85 5.16 12.15 5.03
CA PRO A 85 6.21 12.41 4.03
C PRO A 85 6.88 11.15 3.48
N ASN A 86 7.00 10.10 4.30
CA ASN A 86 7.61 8.85 3.84
C ASN A 86 6.77 8.13 2.80
N ALA A 87 5.43 8.25 2.87
CA ALA A 87 4.55 7.71 1.83
C ALA A 87 4.77 8.44 0.51
N GLU A 88 4.88 9.76 0.55
CA GLU A 88 5.15 10.56 -0.64
C GLU A 88 6.52 10.21 -1.25
N LYS A 89 7.54 10.02 -0.42
CA LYS A 89 8.87 9.59 -0.88
C LYS A 89 8.81 8.24 -1.57
N ALA A 90 8.08 7.28 -1.01
CA ALA A 90 7.93 5.95 -1.60
C ALA A 90 7.26 6.04 -2.97
N LEU A 91 6.23 6.86 -3.08
CA LEU A 91 5.54 7.09 -4.35
C LEU A 91 6.45 7.78 -5.37
N ALA A 92 7.17 8.80 -4.95
CA ALA A 92 8.08 9.52 -5.82
C ALA A 92 9.19 8.61 -6.38
N ALA A 93 9.65 7.66 -5.59
CA ALA A 93 10.65 6.68 -6.03
C ALA A 93 10.16 5.80 -7.18
N ALA A 94 8.85 5.61 -7.31
CA ALA A 94 8.25 4.80 -8.37
C ALA A 94 7.61 5.64 -9.48
N ALA A 95 7.77 6.95 -9.47
CA ALA A 95 7.13 7.85 -10.43
C ALA A 95 7.55 7.60 -11.88
N ALA A 96 8.76 7.09 -12.08
CA ALA A 96 9.29 6.77 -13.41
C ALA A 96 9.44 5.25 -13.63
N ASP A 97 8.65 4.46 -12.92
CA ASP A 97 8.72 3.00 -13.05
C ASP A 97 8.46 2.57 -14.50
N PRO A 98 9.19 1.57 -15.01
CA PRO A 98 9.01 1.10 -16.39
C PRO A 98 7.63 0.49 -16.64
N ASP A 99 6.94 0.01 -15.60
CA ASP A 99 5.60 -0.55 -15.76
C ASP A 99 4.56 0.58 -15.84
N PRO A 100 3.83 0.73 -16.96
CA PRO A 100 2.85 1.80 -17.11
C PRO A 100 1.69 1.70 -16.12
N VAL A 101 1.32 0.49 -15.68
CA VAL A 101 0.27 0.31 -14.68
C VAL A 101 0.72 0.91 -13.35
N VAL A 102 1.97 0.67 -12.97
CA VAL A 102 2.55 1.23 -11.73
C VAL A 102 2.66 2.75 -11.84
N ARG A 103 3.19 3.28 -12.96
CA ARG A 103 3.30 4.72 -13.15
C ARG A 103 1.95 5.43 -13.03
N SER A 104 0.92 4.87 -13.64
CA SER A 104 -0.43 5.44 -13.61
C SER A 104 -0.97 5.49 -12.17
N ALA A 105 -0.82 4.39 -11.44
CA ALA A 105 -1.27 4.32 -10.05
C ALA A 105 -0.51 5.28 -9.15
N VAL A 106 0.81 5.38 -9.32
CA VAL A 106 1.66 6.30 -8.56
C VAL A 106 1.25 7.75 -8.83
N GLY A 107 1.03 8.12 -10.09
CA GLY A 107 0.57 9.46 -10.45
C GLY A 107 -0.76 9.80 -9.79
N ARG A 108 -1.69 8.86 -9.79
CA ARG A 108 -3.00 9.03 -9.14
C ARG A 108 -2.85 9.18 -7.63
N ALA A 109 -2.02 8.33 -7.01
CA ALA A 109 -1.77 8.38 -5.57
C ALA A 109 -1.12 9.69 -5.15
N LEU A 110 -0.15 10.19 -5.91
CA LEU A 110 0.50 11.47 -5.64
C LEU A 110 -0.49 12.64 -5.70
N ARG A 111 -1.42 12.61 -6.65
CA ARG A 111 -2.47 13.64 -6.72
C ARG A 111 -3.35 13.60 -5.48
N THR A 112 -3.68 12.42 -4.99
CA THR A 112 -4.49 12.25 -3.77
C THR A 112 -3.76 12.81 -2.54
N VAL A 113 -2.48 12.49 -2.39
CA VAL A 113 -1.66 12.94 -1.25
C VAL A 113 -1.50 14.46 -1.23
N ARG A 114 -1.42 15.09 -2.41
CA ARG A 114 -1.18 16.54 -2.55
C ARG A 114 -2.45 17.39 -2.50
N GLN A 115 -3.60 16.77 -2.36
CA GLN A 115 -4.87 17.50 -2.21
C GLN A 115 -5.06 18.08 -0.82
#